data_f1fcca771fc8cbd806c955beb8ab5b1a
#
_entry.id   f1fcca771fc8cbd806c955beb8ab5b1a
#
_cell.length_a   1.000
_cell.length_b   1.000
_cell.length_c   1.000
_cell.angle_alpha   90.00
_cell.angle_beta   90.00
_cell.angle_gamma   90.00
#
_symmetry.space_group_name_H-M   'P 1'
#
loop_
_entity.id
_entity.type
_entity.pdbx_description
1 polymer ?
#
loop_
_entity_poly.entity_id
_entity_poly.type
_entity_poly.pdbx_seq_one_letter_code
_entity_poly.pdbx_strand_id
1 'polypeptide(L)'
;MNERSTTSRRTLTADAELEKLQHASFNYFLHETNPVNGLVLDKTAANWPASIAATGLALAGYPVGVERGFMSRAAAVERTLATLRFFWNSPHGPEPDATGYHGFYYHFLDMQTGRRAWQCELSTIDSTFLLAGALMAGMFFDADTAEEHEIRTLANALYRRADWQWAQNHGATVTHGWKPESGFLSYRWEGYDEALLLYMLGLGSPTHPLPESAYAAWAATYRWEHCYGYDYLYAGPLFTHQLSHIWVDFRGIQDAFMRAKGIDYFENSRRATYVQRQYAIDNPLKFNGYGSHCWGLTASEGPGPDTINVAGIKRQFFDYVGRGVPYGPDDGTIAPWAVAASLPFAPEIVFPALDYCIHDIKLTESNRYGFKASFNPTYPAASGHPHGWVSPWHFGLNEGQTILMIENYRSGLLWQLMRNCPYIVSGLRRAGFTGGWL
;
A
#
# COMPACT_ATOMS: atom_id res chain seq x y z
N MET A 1 -29.17 31.97 8.30
CA MET A 1 -29.51 30.69 8.99
C MET A 1 -29.36 29.44 8.09
N ASN A 2 -28.95 29.59 6.83
CA ASN A 2 -28.91 28.46 5.85
C ASN A 2 -27.52 27.81 5.63
N GLU A 3 -26.42 28.45 5.98
CA GLU A 3 -25.09 27.89 5.70
C GLU A 3 -24.66 26.74 6.65
N ARG A 4 -25.07 26.76 7.91
CA ARG A 4 -24.77 25.67 8.86
C ARG A 4 -25.52 24.38 8.56
N SER A 5 -26.70 24.45 7.93
CA SER A 5 -27.50 23.27 7.58
C SER A 5 -26.97 22.53 6.33
N THR A 6 -26.41 23.25 5.38
CA THR A 6 -25.85 22.67 4.15
C THR A 6 -24.48 22.00 4.40
N THR A 7 -23.65 22.59 5.25
CA THR A 7 -22.35 22.02 5.60
C THR A 7 -22.51 20.72 6.41
N SER A 8 -23.46 20.66 7.35
CA SER A 8 -23.74 19.46 8.14
C SER A 8 -24.30 18.30 7.31
N ARG A 9 -25.16 18.58 6.33
CA ARG A 9 -25.69 17.55 5.40
C ARG A 9 -24.61 17.01 4.44
N ARG A 10 -23.71 17.86 3.92
CA ARG A 10 -22.59 17.42 3.08
C ARG A 10 -21.61 16.55 3.85
N THR A 11 -21.30 16.88 5.09
CA THR A 11 -20.37 16.10 5.93
C THR A 11 -20.94 14.72 6.26
N LEU A 12 -22.22 14.62 6.57
CA LEU A 12 -22.89 13.35 6.85
C LEU A 12 -22.97 12.42 5.62
N THR A 13 -23.19 12.97 4.42
CA THR A 13 -23.20 12.21 3.17
C THR A 13 -21.79 11.72 2.82
N ALA A 14 -20.77 12.54 2.98
CA ALA A 14 -19.38 12.16 2.70
C ALA A 14 -18.87 11.03 3.61
N ASP A 15 -19.21 11.04 4.89
CA ASP A 15 -18.81 9.96 5.83
C ASP A 15 -19.53 8.65 5.51
N ALA A 16 -20.81 8.69 5.15
CA ALA A 16 -21.57 7.51 4.73
C ALA A 16 -21.06 6.91 3.40
N GLU A 17 -20.60 7.75 2.47
CA GLU A 17 -19.99 7.27 1.22
C GLU A 17 -18.61 6.66 1.44
N LEU A 18 -17.80 7.26 2.32
CA LEU A 18 -16.53 6.64 2.74
C LEU A 18 -16.75 5.29 3.41
N GLU A 19 -17.76 5.16 4.27
CA GLU A 19 -18.09 3.89 4.91
C GLU A 19 -18.52 2.85 3.89
N LYS A 20 -19.34 3.22 2.90
CA LYS A 20 -19.70 2.32 1.79
C LYS A 20 -18.48 1.87 1.00
N LEU A 21 -17.59 2.78 0.63
CA LEU A 21 -16.37 2.46 -0.12
C LEU A 21 -15.47 1.56 0.71
N GLN A 22 -15.24 1.90 1.98
CA GLN A 22 -14.42 1.13 2.91
C GLN A 22 -14.97 -0.29 3.11
N HIS A 23 -16.30 -0.42 3.29
CA HIS A 23 -16.95 -1.72 3.42
C HIS A 23 -16.90 -2.54 2.13
N ALA A 24 -17.14 -1.92 0.97
CA ALA A 24 -17.04 -2.59 -0.33
C ALA A 24 -15.62 -3.13 -0.55
N SER A 25 -14.60 -2.31 -0.31
CA SER A 25 -13.19 -2.74 -0.39
C SER A 25 -12.87 -3.85 0.62
N PHE A 26 -13.42 -3.77 1.86
CA PHE A 26 -13.23 -4.80 2.87
C PHE A 26 -13.80 -6.17 2.45
N ASN A 27 -14.88 -6.20 1.68
CA ASN A 27 -15.47 -7.42 1.15
C ASN A 27 -14.48 -8.23 0.27
N TYR A 28 -13.46 -7.60 -0.31
CA TYR A 28 -12.40 -8.31 -1.02
C TYR A 28 -11.74 -9.35 -0.09
N PHE A 29 -11.36 -8.94 1.10
CA PHE A 29 -10.70 -9.80 2.08
C PHE A 29 -11.63 -10.84 2.71
N LEU A 30 -12.94 -10.62 2.66
CA LEU A 30 -13.90 -11.64 3.07
C LEU A 30 -14.07 -12.75 2.03
N HIS A 31 -14.00 -12.44 0.75
CA HIS A 31 -14.35 -13.35 -0.33
C HIS A 31 -13.17 -13.89 -1.13
N GLU A 32 -12.09 -13.13 -1.26
CA GLU A 32 -10.90 -13.49 -2.04
C GLU A 32 -9.75 -14.01 -1.15
N THR A 33 -10.06 -14.39 0.07
CA THR A 33 -9.13 -15.04 1.00
C THR A 33 -9.44 -16.53 1.09
N ASN A 34 -8.43 -17.38 0.95
CA ASN A 34 -8.55 -18.80 1.23
C ASN A 34 -8.75 -19.00 2.76
N PRO A 35 -9.90 -19.52 3.22
CA PRO A 35 -10.20 -19.61 4.65
C PRO A 35 -9.33 -20.62 5.41
N VAL A 36 -8.68 -21.56 4.70
CA VAL A 36 -7.86 -22.61 5.32
C VAL A 36 -6.47 -22.11 5.69
N ASN A 37 -5.85 -21.32 4.81
CA ASN A 37 -4.47 -20.85 4.97
C ASN A 37 -4.33 -19.32 5.07
N GLY A 38 -5.43 -18.58 4.92
CA GLY A 38 -5.47 -17.13 5.04
C GLY A 38 -4.80 -16.36 3.89
N LEU A 39 -4.37 -17.04 2.84
CA LEU A 39 -3.77 -16.40 1.67
C LEU A 39 -4.79 -15.58 0.88
N VAL A 40 -4.43 -14.36 0.53
CA VAL A 40 -5.27 -13.40 -0.19
C VAL A 40 -4.90 -13.37 -1.66
N LEU A 41 -5.89 -13.55 -2.53
CA LEU A 41 -5.74 -13.46 -3.97
C LEU A 41 -5.11 -12.10 -4.34
N ASP A 42 -4.13 -12.09 -5.25
CA ASP A 42 -3.49 -10.85 -5.71
C ASP A 42 -4.50 -9.99 -6.49
N LYS A 43 -5.12 -10.55 -7.52
CA LYS A 43 -6.19 -9.90 -8.28
C LYS A 43 -7.29 -10.87 -8.72
N THR A 44 -8.47 -10.35 -8.99
CA THR A 44 -9.67 -11.15 -9.35
C THR A 44 -9.61 -11.81 -10.72
N ALA A 45 -8.43 -11.98 -11.31
CA ALA A 45 -8.25 -12.76 -12.52
C ALA A 45 -8.32 -14.27 -12.24
N ALA A 46 -8.86 -15.03 -13.18
CA ALA A 46 -8.99 -16.49 -13.03
C ALA A 46 -7.63 -17.16 -12.86
N ASN A 47 -7.52 -18.08 -11.89
CA ASN A 47 -6.30 -18.85 -11.60
C ASN A 47 -5.09 -17.97 -11.23
N TRP A 48 -5.34 -16.81 -10.64
CA TRP A 48 -4.28 -15.92 -10.17
C TRP A 48 -3.75 -16.36 -8.80
N PRO A 49 -2.46 -16.15 -8.47
CA PRO A 49 -1.92 -16.53 -7.17
C PRO A 49 -2.29 -15.55 -6.05
N ALA A 50 -1.94 -15.92 -4.85
CA ALA A 50 -1.95 -15.02 -3.69
C ALA A 50 -0.77 -14.05 -3.74
N SER A 51 -1.00 -12.82 -3.25
CA SER A 51 0.04 -11.86 -2.89
C SER A 51 0.28 -11.86 -1.38
N ILE A 52 1.54 -11.98 -0.96
CA ILE A 52 1.88 -11.89 0.46
C ILE A 52 1.69 -10.48 1.02
N ALA A 53 1.88 -9.43 0.20
CA ALA A 53 1.56 -8.06 0.59
C ALA A 53 0.05 -7.87 0.81
N ALA A 54 -0.80 -8.34 -0.11
CA ALA A 54 -2.26 -8.30 0.07
C ALA A 54 -2.69 -9.07 1.33
N THR A 55 -2.02 -10.19 1.63
CA THR A 55 -2.25 -10.97 2.86
C THR A 55 -1.86 -10.17 4.11
N GLY A 56 -0.76 -9.42 4.07
CA GLY A 56 -0.36 -8.51 5.14
C GLY A 56 -1.35 -7.37 5.36
N LEU A 57 -1.88 -6.80 4.27
CA LEU A 57 -2.92 -5.76 4.35
C LEU A 57 -4.25 -6.31 4.88
N ALA A 58 -4.59 -7.58 4.60
CA ALA A 58 -5.75 -8.24 5.21
C ALA A 58 -5.59 -8.39 6.73
N LEU A 59 -4.40 -8.81 7.21
CA LEU A 59 -4.10 -8.90 8.63
C LEU A 59 -4.26 -7.55 9.34
N ALA A 60 -3.89 -6.43 8.70
CA ALA A 60 -4.12 -5.08 9.20
C ALA A 60 -5.59 -4.63 9.02
N GLY A 61 -6.28 -5.15 8.04
CA GLY A 61 -7.68 -4.85 7.73
C GLY A 61 -8.68 -5.51 8.67
N TYR A 62 -8.39 -6.69 9.22
CA TYR A 62 -9.29 -7.37 10.16
C TYR A 62 -9.57 -6.55 11.43
N PRO A 63 -8.60 -5.88 12.07
CA PRO A 63 -8.87 -4.86 13.09
C PRO A 63 -9.90 -3.81 12.67
N VAL A 64 -9.75 -3.25 11.47
CA VAL A 64 -10.70 -2.27 10.92
C VAL A 64 -12.09 -2.90 10.75
N GLY A 65 -12.16 -4.14 10.24
CA GLY A 65 -13.40 -4.87 10.09
C GLY A 65 -14.15 -5.07 11.41
N VAL A 66 -13.43 -5.33 12.50
CA VAL A 66 -14.01 -5.45 13.85
C VAL A 66 -14.51 -4.10 14.36
N GLU A 67 -13.68 -3.04 14.28
CA GLU A 67 -14.03 -1.70 14.78
C GLU A 67 -15.23 -1.08 14.02
N ARG A 68 -15.35 -1.37 12.73
CA ARG A 68 -16.44 -0.88 11.88
C ARG A 68 -17.67 -1.81 11.86
N GLY A 69 -17.60 -2.96 12.53
CA GLY A 69 -18.70 -3.92 12.54
C GLY A 69 -18.90 -4.65 11.20
N PHE A 70 -17.90 -4.66 10.31
CA PHE A 70 -17.95 -5.40 9.05
C PHE A 70 -17.76 -6.90 9.27
N MET A 71 -17.12 -7.27 10.38
CA MET A 71 -16.99 -8.66 10.83
C MET A 71 -16.94 -8.74 12.35
N SER A 72 -17.26 -9.93 12.90
CA SER A 72 -17.12 -10.17 14.32
C SER A 72 -15.65 -10.35 14.74
N ARG A 73 -15.30 -10.00 15.99
CA ARG A 73 -13.95 -10.24 16.55
C ARG A 73 -13.57 -11.71 16.48
N ALA A 74 -14.49 -12.63 16.77
CA ALA A 74 -14.24 -14.08 16.68
C ALA A 74 -13.87 -14.53 15.26
N ALA A 75 -14.57 -14.07 14.23
CA ALA A 75 -14.23 -14.36 12.84
C ALA A 75 -12.89 -13.75 12.41
N ALA A 76 -12.55 -12.56 12.92
CA ALA A 76 -11.27 -11.92 12.69
C ALA A 76 -10.11 -12.70 13.33
N VAL A 77 -10.29 -13.18 14.57
CA VAL A 77 -9.33 -14.05 15.27
C VAL A 77 -9.09 -15.34 14.50
N GLU A 78 -10.16 -16.01 14.05
CA GLU A 78 -10.05 -17.26 13.28
C GLU A 78 -9.23 -17.07 12.00
N ARG A 79 -9.55 -16.03 11.19
CA ARG A 79 -8.82 -15.73 9.95
C ARG A 79 -7.38 -15.35 10.21
N THR A 80 -7.13 -14.54 11.22
CA THR A 80 -5.76 -14.13 11.62
C THR A 80 -4.93 -15.34 12.01
N LEU A 81 -5.48 -16.25 12.83
CA LEU A 81 -4.79 -17.47 13.22
C LEU A 81 -4.52 -18.41 12.04
N ALA A 82 -5.48 -18.57 11.12
CA ALA A 82 -5.28 -19.37 9.91
C ALA A 82 -4.06 -18.86 9.13
N THR A 83 -3.96 -17.54 8.93
CA THR A 83 -2.86 -16.89 8.22
C THR A 83 -1.53 -17.06 8.96
N LEU A 84 -1.47 -16.71 10.25
CA LEU A 84 -0.22 -16.75 11.02
C LEU A 84 0.32 -18.17 11.21
N ARG A 85 -0.57 -19.14 11.46
CA ARG A 85 -0.22 -20.57 11.56
C ARG A 85 0.30 -21.11 10.25
N PHE A 86 -0.30 -20.72 9.12
CA PHE A 86 0.17 -21.09 7.79
C PHE A 86 1.61 -20.62 7.57
N PHE A 87 1.89 -19.33 7.74
CA PHE A 87 3.25 -18.81 7.52
C PHE A 87 4.28 -19.37 8.51
N TRP A 88 3.88 -19.67 9.75
CA TRP A 88 4.76 -20.27 10.74
C TRP A 88 5.16 -21.71 10.40
N ASN A 89 4.20 -22.52 9.93
CA ASN A 89 4.37 -23.94 9.66
C ASN A 89 4.73 -24.27 8.22
N SER A 90 4.67 -23.28 7.29
CA SER A 90 4.96 -23.49 5.87
C SER A 90 6.41 -23.90 5.64
N PRO A 91 6.70 -24.64 4.54
CA PRO A 91 8.06 -24.98 4.13
C PRO A 91 8.94 -23.74 3.98
N HIS A 92 10.05 -23.71 4.71
CA HIS A 92 10.91 -22.54 4.82
C HIS A 92 12.38 -22.97 4.67
N GLY A 93 12.90 -22.82 3.46
CA GLY A 93 14.23 -23.31 3.08
C GLY A 93 14.65 -22.84 1.70
N PRO A 94 15.82 -23.27 1.22
CA PRO A 94 16.38 -22.87 -0.07
C PRO A 94 15.73 -23.59 -1.27
N GLU A 95 14.80 -24.50 -1.03
CA GLU A 95 14.14 -25.28 -2.08
C GLU A 95 13.34 -24.38 -3.01
N PRO A 96 13.36 -24.62 -4.36
CA PRO A 96 12.72 -23.74 -5.34
C PRO A 96 11.21 -23.59 -5.19
N ASP A 97 10.55 -24.54 -4.54
CA ASP A 97 9.11 -24.57 -4.31
C ASP A 97 8.72 -24.27 -2.85
N ALA A 98 9.67 -23.84 -2.00
CA ALA A 98 9.37 -23.42 -0.64
C ALA A 98 8.40 -22.23 -0.62
N THR A 99 7.81 -21.95 0.55
CA THR A 99 6.97 -20.76 0.78
C THR A 99 7.82 -19.54 1.12
N GLY A 100 8.98 -19.75 1.75
CA GLY A 100 9.90 -18.69 2.14
C GLY A 100 11.29 -19.20 2.51
N TYR A 101 12.18 -18.27 2.84
CA TYR A 101 13.56 -18.54 3.27
C TYR A 101 14.10 -17.36 4.12
N HIS A 102 14.93 -17.61 5.12
CA HIS A 102 15.47 -16.59 6.03
C HIS A 102 14.44 -15.65 6.68
N GLY A 103 13.18 -16.10 6.86
CA GLY A 103 12.12 -15.29 7.44
C GLY A 103 11.42 -14.36 6.45
N PHE A 104 11.82 -14.38 5.18
CA PHE A 104 11.14 -13.73 4.07
C PHE A 104 10.36 -14.74 3.23
N TYR A 105 9.41 -14.26 2.42
CA TYR A 105 8.50 -15.09 1.67
C TYR A 105 8.51 -14.73 0.18
N TYR A 106 8.15 -15.69 -0.67
CA TYR A 106 8.01 -15.42 -2.10
C TYR A 106 6.83 -14.49 -2.36
N HIS A 107 7.03 -13.55 -3.28
CA HIS A 107 6.07 -12.50 -3.64
C HIS A 107 4.67 -13.07 -3.91
N PHE A 108 4.60 -14.12 -4.73
CA PHE A 108 3.37 -14.80 -5.09
C PHE A 108 3.40 -16.27 -4.65
N LEU A 109 2.30 -16.71 -4.06
CA LEU A 109 2.09 -18.07 -3.59
C LEU A 109 0.86 -18.67 -4.26
N ASP A 110 0.92 -19.94 -4.60
CA ASP A 110 -0.26 -20.68 -5.05
C ASP A 110 -1.33 -20.68 -3.95
N MET A 111 -2.55 -20.31 -4.32
CA MET A 111 -3.66 -20.10 -3.37
C MET A 111 -4.02 -21.34 -2.54
N GLN A 112 -3.78 -22.55 -3.06
CA GLN A 112 -4.17 -23.80 -2.41
C GLN A 112 -3.02 -24.41 -1.63
N THR A 113 -1.85 -24.52 -2.27
CA THR A 113 -0.68 -25.21 -1.69
C THR A 113 0.20 -24.28 -0.86
N GLY A 114 0.12 -22.97 -1.08
CA GLY A 114 0.99 -21.97 -0.47
C GLY A 114 2.45 -22.04 -0.92
N ARG A 115 2.73 -22.78 -1.99
CA ARG A 115 4.06 -22.87 -2.60
C ARG A 115 4.33 -21.67 -3.51
N ARG A 116 5.60 -21.38 -3.75
CA ARG A 116 6.06 -20.35 -4.68
C ARG A 116 5.37 -20.48 -6.05
N ALA A 117 4.78 -19.40 -6.53
CA ALA A 117 4.19 -19.30 -7.86
C ALA A 117 5.12 -18.59 -8.86
N TRP A 118 4.99 -18.90 -10.16
CA TRP A 118 5.64 -18.19 -11.28
C TRP A 118 7.16 -18.04 -11.21
N GLN A 119 7.85 -18.82 -10.40
CA GLN A 119 9.28 -18.62 -10.13
C GLN A 119 9.60 -17.16 -9.70
N CYS A 120 8.66 -16.52 -9.01
CA CYS A 120 8.84 -15.16 -8.49
C CYS A 120 10.02 -15.11 -7.51
N GLU A 121 10.48 -13.92 -7.23
CA GLU A 121 11.49 -13.67 -6.20
C GLU A 121 10.90 -13.84 -4.79
N LEU A 122 11.75 -14.17 -3.86
CA LEU A 122 11.55 -13.96 -2.45
C LEU A 122 11.68 -12.45 -2.24
N SER A 123 10.55 -11.79 -1.92
CA SER A 123 10.47 -10.34 -1.90
C SER A 123 10.72 -9.79 -0.49
N THR A 124 11.64 -8.85 -0.38
CA THR A 124 11.94 -8.20 0.91
C THR A 124 10.86 -7.18 1.28
N ILE A 125 10.29 -6.46 0.31
CA ILE A 125 9.27 -5.44 0.60
C ILE A 125 7.89 -6.04 0.85
N ASP A 126 7.46 -7.01 0.07
CA ASP A 126 6.16 -7.67 0.28
C ASP A 126 6.14 -8.46 1.59
N SER A 127 7.28 -9.08 1.95
CA SER A 127 7.47 -9.68 3.28
C SER A 127 7.40 -8.63 4.40
N THR A 128 7.89 -7.42 4.16
CA THR A 128 7.77 -6.31 5.12
C THR A 128 6.30 -6.00 5.39
N PHE A 129 5.46 -5.90 4.35
CA PHE A 129 4.02 -5.63 4.52
C PHE A 129 3.30 -6.79 5.20
N LEU A 130 3.67 -8.03 4.91
CA LEU A 130 3.16 -9.21 5.61
C LEU A 130 3.49 -9.17 7.10
N LEU A 131 4.75 -8.92 7.45
CA LEU A 131 5.21 -8.86 8.84
C LEU A 131 4.61 -7.66 9.58
N ALA A 132 4.46 -6.51 8.94
CA ALA A 132 3.78 -5.35 9.51
C ALA A 132 2.31 -5.64 9.79
N GLY A 133 1.61 -6.36 8.89
CA GLY A 133 0.25 -6.83 9.11
C GLY A 133 0.14 -7.79 10.29
N ALA A 134 1.07 -8.72 10.41
CA ALA A 134 1.14 -9.63 11.55
C ALA A 134 1.34 -8.88 12.87
N LEU A 135 2.27 -7.91 12.91
CA LEU A 135 2.49 -7.07 14.09
C LEU A 135 1.26 -6.24 14.43
N MET A 136 0.60 -5.64 13.44
CA MET A 136 -0.64 -4.87 13.63
C MET A 136 -1.73 -5.74 14.28
N ALA A 137 -1.95 -6.95 13.75
CA ALA A 137 -2.88 -7.90 14.34
C ALA A 137 -2.49 -8.25 15.79
N GLY A 138 -1.20 -8.48 16.05
CA GLY A 138 -0.69 -8.72 17.40
C GLY A 138 -0.89 -7.57 18.37
N MET A 139 -0.91 -6.31 17.88
CA MET A 139 -1.20 -5.13 18.70
C MET A 139 -2.69 -4.93 18.97
N PHE A 140 -3.57 -5.39 18.07
CA PHE A 140 -5.02 -5.22 18.21
C PHE A 140 -5.68 -6.33 19.00
N PHE A 141 -5.29 -7.58 18.78
CA PHE A 141 -5.85 -8.75 19.48
C PHE A 141 -5.16 -8.93 20.83
N ASP A 142 -5.66 -8.19 21.83
CA ASP A 142 -5.04 -8.06 23.18
C ASP A 142 -5.85 -8.70 24.32
N ALA A 143 -7.00 -9.32 24.00
CA ALA A 143 -7.81 -10.01 25.00
C ALA A 143 -7.06 -11.21 25.65
N ASP A 144 -7.42 -11.50 26.89
CA ASP A 144 -6.85 -12.62 27.66
C ASP A 144 -7.55 -13.95 27.30
N THR A 145 -7.45 -14.31 26.02
CA THR A 145 -7.89 -15.61 25.49
C THR A 145 -6.73 -16.38 24.91
N ALA A 146 -6.82 -17.70 24.85
CA ALA A 146 -5.76 -18.55 24.31
C ALA A 146 -5.46 -18.21 22.84
N GLU A 147 -6.51 -17.95 22.06
CA GLU A 147 -6.43 -17.63 20.62
C GLU A 147 -5.71 -16.30 20.39
N GLU A 148 -6.07 -15.24 21.11
CA GLU A 148 -5.43 -13.94 20.94
C GLU A 148 -4.01 -13.93 21.51
N HIS A 149 -3.74 -14.71 22.55
CA HIS A 149 -2.37 -14.93 23.02
C HIS A 149 -1.52 -15.64 21.96
N GLU A 150 -2.06 -16.62 21.26
CA GLU A 150 -1.39 -17.29 20.15
C GLU A 150 -1.12 -16.32 18.99
N ILE A 151 -2.06 -15.42 18.63
CA ILE A 151 -1.85 -14.38 17.63
C ILE A 151 -0.62 -13.54 17.99
N ARG A 152 -0.54 -13.01 19.21
CA ARG A 152 0.60 -12.20 19.67
C ARG A 152 1.91 -12.98 19.60
N THR A 153 1.89 -14.22 20.00
CA THR A 153 3.07 -15.10 20.01
C THR A 153 3.55 -15.35 18.57
N LEU A 154 2.66 -15.75 17.66
CA LEU A 154 3.02 -16.05 16.28
C LEU A 154 3.45 -14.79 15.51
N ALA A 155 2.76 -13.67 15.69
CA ALA A 155 3.14 -12.39 15.07
C ALA A 155 4.56 -11.98 15.45
N ASN A 156 4.88 -12.05 16.76
CA ASN A 156 6.20 -11.77 17.27
C ASN A 156 7.26 -12.77 16.75
N ALA A 157 6.94 -14.06 16.71
CA ALA A 157 7.85 -15.10 16.24
C ALA A 157 8.17 -14.97 14.75
N LEU A 158 7.16 -14.71 13.92
CA LEU A 158 7.32 -14.47 12.48
C LEU A 158 8.22 -13.28 12.20
N TYR A 159 7.97 -12.14 12.86
CA TYR A 159 8.80 -10.96 12.70
C TYR A 159 10.25 -11.20 13.13
N ARG A 160 10.46 -11.84 14.28
CA ARG A 160 11.80 -12.13 14.82
C ARG A 160 12.61 -13.13 13.98
N ARG A 161 11.93 -13.93 13.12
CA ARG A 161 12.57 -14.88 12.21
C ARG A 161 13.22 -14.21 11.00
N ALA A 162 12.78 -12.99 10.63
CA ALA A 162 13.31 -12.28 9.46
C ALA A 162 14.77 -11.88 9.66
N ASP A 163 15.65 -12.39 8.78
CA ASP A 163 17.07 -12.11 8.76
C ASP A 163 17.39 -10.91 7.84
N TRP A 164 17.25 -9.72 8.39
CA TRP A 164 17.48 -8.48 7.66
C TRP A 164 18.93 -8.30 7.23
N GLN A 165 19.89 -8.88 8.00
CA GLN A 165 21.31 -8.84 7.64
C GLN A 165 21.60 -9.72 6.41
N TRP A 166 20.95 -10.89 6.32
CA TRP A 166 21.00 -11.71 5.13
C TRP A 166 20.41 -10.97 3.92
N ALA A 167 19.26 -10.32 4.07
CA ALA A 167 18.62 -9.54 3.01
C ALA A 167 19.47 -8.34 2.55
N GLN A 168 20.31 -7.79 3.42
CA GLN A 168 21.30 -6.75 3.08
C GLN A 168 22.44 -7.30 2.20
N ASN A 169 22.74 -8.59 2.26
CA ASN A 169 23.73 -9.27 1.45
C ASN A 169 25.06 -8.51 1.35
N HIS A 170 25.67 -8.19 2.48
CA HIS A 170 26.96 -7.46 2.61
C HIS A 170 27.02 -6.10 1.89
N GLY A 171 25.91 -5.60 1.29
CA GLY A 171 25.83 -4.29 0.65
C GLY A 171 25.52 -3.17 1.65
N ALA A 172 25.49 -1.93 1.16
CA ALA A 172 25.11 -0.78 1.99
C ALA A 172 23.61 -0.73 2.28
N THR A 173 22.79 -1.20 1.34
CA THR A 173 21.32 -1.17 1.36
C THR A 173 20.74 -2.58 1.24
N VAL A 174 19.44 -2.74 1.46
CA VAL A 174 18.74 -4.04 1.35
C VAL A 174 18.47 -4.35 -0.12
N THR A 175 18.61 -5.63 -0.52
CA THR A 175 18.28 -6.10 -1.88
C THR A 175 16.75 -6.15 -2.07
N HIS A 176 16.27 -6.04 -3.33
CA HIS A 176 14.83 -6.24 -3.62
C HIS A 176 14.36 -7.66 -3.32
N GLY A 177 15.25 -8.64 -3.41
CA GLY A 177 14.89 -10.03 -3.15
C GLY A 177 15.96 -11.05 -3.54
N TRP A 178 15.55 -12.30 -3.51
CA TRP A 178 16.41 -13.45 -3.79
C TRP A 178 15.65 -14.53 -4.56
N LYS A 179 16.37 -15.28 -5.40
CA LYS A 179 15.85 -16.45 -6.12
C LYS A 179 16.77 -17.66 -5.92
N PRO A 180 16.25 -18.86 -5.73
CA PRO A 180 17.08 -20.06 -5.59
C PRO A 180 17.92 -20.35 -6.85
N GLU A 181 17.44 -19.94 -8.03
CA GLU A 181 18.10 -20.17 -9.31
C GLU A 181 19.27 -19.21 -9.58
N SER A 182 19.25 -18.00 -9.02
CA SER A 182 20.19 -16.92 -9.39
C SER A 182 20.78 -16.15 -8.22
N GLY A 183 20.35 -16.44 -6.98
CA GLY A 183 20.77 -15.68 -5.80
C GLY A 183 20.06 -14.32 -5.66
N PHE A 184 20.71 -13.38 -5.03
CA PHE A 184 20.17 -12.05 -4.80
C PHE A 184 19.97 -11.28 -6.10
N LEU A 185 18.85 -10.52 -6.16
CA LEU A 185 18.59 -9.59 -7.26
C LEU A 185 19.63 -8.45 -7.23
N SER A 186 19.97 -7.93 -8.41
CA SER A 186 20.92 -6.82 -8.55
C SER A 186 20.39 -5.49 -8.05
N TYR A 187 19.07 -5.33 -8.00
CA TYR A 187 18.42 -4.12 -7.51
C TYR A 187 18.41 -4.06 -5.99
N ARG A 188 18.57 -2.83 -5.47
CA ARG A 188 18.55 -2.53 -4.05
C ARG A 188 17.59 -1.38 -3.77
N TRP A 189 17.05 -1.37 -2.57
CA TRP A 189 16.22 -0.26 -2.10
C TRP A 189 17.13 0.94 -1.80
N GLU A 190 17.07 1.94 -2.68
CA GLU A 190 17.90 3.15 -2.64
C GLU A 190 17.09 4.37 -3.05
N GLY A 191 17.11 5.43 -2.24
CA GLY A 191 16.30 6.61 -2.44
C GLY A 191 14.88 6.47 -1.87
N TYR A 192 14.09 7.51 -1.98
CA TYR A 192 12.75 7.54 -1.40
C TYR A 192 11.79 6.66 -2.21
N ASP A 193 11.38 5.59 -1.59
CA ASP A 193 10.48 4.58 -2.10
C ASP A 193 9.63 3.96 -0.97
N GLU A 194 8.87 2.92 -1.24
CA GLU A 194 8.02 2.23 -0.25
C GLU A 194 8.81 1.52 0.86
N ALA A 195 10.12 1.38 0.72
CA ALA A 195 10.97 0.69 1.69
C ALA A 195 11.24 1.50 2.97
N LEU A 196 10.67 2.70 3.15
CA LEU A 196 10.77 3.41 4.43
C LEU A 196 10.32 2.52 5.60
N LEU A 197 9.20 1.80 5.47
CA LEU A 197 8.74 0.83 6.46
C LEU A 197 9.72 -0.35 6.62
N LEU A 198 10.29 -0.85 5.53
CA LEU A 198 11.29 -1.93 5.54
C LEU A 198 12.48 -1.56 6.42
N TYR A 199 13.02 -0.34 6.25
CA TYR A 199 14.12 0.13 7.08
C TYR A 199 13.70 0.29 8.55
N MET A 200 12.49 0.75 8.83
CA MET A 200 12.01 0.84 10.21
C MET A 200 11.93 -0.54 10.86
N LEU A 201 11.35 -1.53 10.19
CA LEU A 201 11.29 -2.90 10.72
C LEU A 201 12.68 -3.56 10.77
N GLY A 202 13.50 -3.37 9.74
CA GLY A 202 14.84 -3.92 9.69
C GLY A 202 15.74 -3.39 10.82
N LEU A 203 15.70 -2.08 11.09
CA LEU A 203 16.42 -1.47 12.21
C LEU A 203 15.85 -1.88 13.57
N GLY A 204 14.53 -2.03 13.66
CA GLY A 204 13.84 -2.42 14.90
C GLY A 204 13.96 -3.89 15.28
N SER A 205 14.53 -4.73 14.43
CA SER A 205 14.64 -6.16 14.68
C SER A 205 15.47 -6.47 15.93
N PRO A 206 14.97 -7.31 16.85
CA PRO A 206 15.72 -7.69 18.05
C PRO A 206 16.68 -8.87 17.81
N THR A 207 16.60 -9.53 16.66
CA THR A 207 17.36 -10.75 16.35
C THR A 207 18.45 -10.52 15.30
N HIS A 208 18.09 -9.94 14.16
CA HIS A 208 18.97 -9.71 13.01
C HIS A 208 18.85 -8.26 12.49
N PRO A 209 19.12 -7.24 13.34
CA PRO A 209 18.87 -5.85 12.96
C PRO A 209 19.80 -5.37 11.86
N LEU A 210 19.27 -4.53 10.98
CA LEU A 210 20.10 -3.74 10.08
C LEU A 210 21.01 -2.78 10.88
N PRO A 211 22.22 -2.49 10.38
CA PRO A 211 23.03 -1.41 10.92
C PRO A 211 22.37 -0.05 10.58
N GLU A 212 22.55 0.96 11.44
CA GLU A 212 22.01 2.31 11.23
C GLU A 212 22.53 2.95 9.92
N SER A 213 23.73 2.57 9.52
CA SER A 213 24.33 2.98 8.24
C SER A 213 23.50 2.55 7.01
N ALA A 214 22.70 1.48 7.12
CA ALA A 214 21.85 1.05 6.00
C ALA A 214 20.73 2.06 5.69
N TYR A 215 20.12 2.65 6.73
CA TYR A 215 19.16 3.72 6.56
C TYR A 215 19.80 4.98 5.97
N ALA A 216 20.98 5.36 6.49
CA ALA A 216 21.71 6.49 5.97
C ALA A 216 22.11 6.30 4.50
N ALA A 217 22.51 5.10 4.09
CA ALA A 217 22.81 4.77 2.69
C ALA A 217 21.57 4.84 1.79
N TRP A 218 20.43 4.34 2.24
CA TRP A 218 19.16 4.45 1.52
C TRP A 218 18.76 5.91 1.31
N ALA A 219 18.84 6.74 2.35
CA ALA A 219 18.49 8.15 2.29
C ALA A 219 19.51 9.01 1.51
N ALA A 220 20.74 8.51 1.28
CA ALA A 220 21.81 9.28 0.63
C ALA A 220 21.51 9.67 -0.82
N THR A 221 20.62 8.93 -1.48
CA THR A 221 20.21 9.17 -2.88
C THR A 221 18.87 9.90 -2.99
N TYR A 222 18.37 10.48 -1.93
CA TYR A 222 17.14 11.26 -1.90
C TYR A 222 17.21 12.44 -2.88
N ARG A 223 16.12 12.64 -3.62
CA ARG A 223 15.97 13.72 -4.57
C ARG A 223 14.98 14.75 -4.03
N TRP A 224 15.50 15.95 -3.72
CA TRP A 224 14.67 17.08 -3.31
C TRP A 224 14.37 17.92 -4.54
N GLU A 225 13.10 18.03 -4.91
CA GLU A 225 12.66 18.67 -6.16
C GLU A 225 11.72 19.82 -5.87
N HIS A 226 11.67 20.78 -6.80
CA HIS A 226 10.67 21.84 -6.82
C HIS A 226 9.71 21.62 -8.00
N CYS A 227 8.45 21.24 -7.72
CA CYS A 227 7.46 20.98 -8.74
C CYS A 227 6.14 21.67 -8.39
N TYR A 228 5.56 22.39 -9.34
CA TYR A 228 4.25 23.02 -9.20
C TYR A 228 4.10 23.90 -7.95
N GLY A 229 5.18 24.61 -7.56
CA GLY A 229 5.19 25.49 -6.39
C GLY A 229 5.44 24.79 -5.05
N TYR A 230 5.76 23.49 -5.06
CA TYR A 230 6.09 22.73 -3.86
C TYR A 230 7.52 22.20 -3.90
N ASP A 231 8.26 22.43 -2.80
CA ASP A 231 9.51 21.73 -2.53
C ASP A 231 9.19 20.46 -1.77
N TYR A 232 9.62 19.29 -2.26
CA TYR A 232 9.31 18.01 -1.64
C TYR A 232 10.35 16.94 -1.97
N LEU A 233 10.36 15.88 -1.17
CA LEU A 233 11.13 14.69 -1.44
C LEU A 233 10.41 13.89 -2.52
N TYR A 234 11.04 13.81 -3.69
CA TYR A 234 10.44 13.28 -4.90
C TYR A 234 10.36 11.76 -4.92
N ALA A 235 9.21 11.26 -5.28
CA ALA A 235 8.95 9.98 -5.90
C ALA A 235 7.81 10.17 -6.91
N GLY A 236 7.90 9.51 -8.07
CA GLY A 236 6.89 9.69 -9.13
C GLY A 236 5.52 9.14 -8.80
N PRO A 237 5.41 7.83 -8.46
CA PRO A 237 4.14 7.19 -8.15
C PRO A 237 3.61 7.56 -6.76
N LEU A 238 2.28 7.78 -6.66
CA LEU A 238 1.64 8.13 -5.37
C LEU A 238 1.82 7.06 -4.28
N PHE A 239 1.78 5.78 -4.62
CA PHE A 239 1.83 4.71 -3.62
C PHE A 239 3.09 4.79 -2.74
N THR A 240 4.19 5.27 -3.29
CA THR A 240 5.44 5.50 -2.56
C THR A 240 5.24 6.45 -1.37
N HIS A 241 4.40 7.47 -1.55
CA HIS A 241 4.05 8.45 -0.52
C HIS A 241 2.96 7.96 0.45
N GLN A 242 2.42 6.74 0.27
CA GLN A 242 1.25 6.24 0.99
C GLN A 242 1.55 4.99 1.83
N LEU A 243 2.22 3.98 1.26
CA LEU A 243 2.34 2.66 1.86
C LEU A 243 2.90 2.66 3.28
N SER A 244 4.03 3.32 3.50
CA SER A 244 4.64 3.38 4.85
C SER A 244 3.76 4.12 5.86
N HIS A 245 2.94 5.07 5.40
CA HIS A 245 2.00 5.83 6.23
C HIS A 245 0.80 5.02 6.72
N ILE A 246 0.53 3.85 6.16
CA ILE A 246 -0.47 2.93 6.70
C ILE A 246 -0.11 2.58 8.15
N TRP A 247 1.16 2.30 8.40
CA TRP A 247 1.70 1.74 9.64
C TRP A 247 2.29 2.78 10.59
N VAL A 248 2.86 3.85 10.04
CA VAL A 248 3.59 4.84 10.82
C VAL A 248 2.95 6.21 10.68
N ASP A 249 2.62 6.80 11.84
CA ASP A 249 2.20 8.19 11.89
C ASP A 249 3.42 9.12 11.88
N PHE A 250 3.77 9.61 10.71
CA PHE A 250 4.93 10.48 10.56
C PHE A 250 4.66 11.95 10.94
N ARG A 251 3.47 12.28 11.45
CA ARG A 251 3.15 13.66 11.86
C ARG A 251 3.99 14.09 13.05
N GLY A 252 4.77 15.16 12.84
CA GLY A 252 5.60 15.77 13.87
C GLY A 252 6.87 15.01 14.25
N ILE A 253 7.14 13.84 13.67
CA ILE A 253 8.41 13.12 13.82
C ILE A 253 9.28 13.30 12.58
N GLN A 254 10.59 13.49 12.78
CA GLN A 254 11.51 13.84 11.71
C GLN A 254 12.83 13.09 11.89
N ASP A 255 13.35 12.55 10.80
CA ASP A 255 14.75 12.14 10.69
C ASP A 255 15.67 13.34 10.43
N ALA A 256 16.96 13.11 10.26
CA ALA A 256 17.93 14.17 10.01
C ALA A 256 17.65 14.94 8.70
N PHE A 257 17.22 14.22 7.63
CA PHE A 257 16.93 14.82 6.33
C PHE A 257 15.71 15.75 6.43
N MET A 258 14.61 15.27 6.98
CA MET A 258 13.37 16.04 7.10
C MET A 258 13.52 17.23 8.05
N ARG A 259 14.31 17.11 9.14
CA ARG A 259 14.65 18.25 9.99
C ARG A 259 15.39 19.34 9.22
N ALA A 260 16.36 18.96 8.38
CA ALA A 260 17.09 19.91 7.54
C ALA A 260 16.18 20.60 6.49
N LYS A 261 15.08 19.96 6.09
CA LYS A 261 14.08 20.51 5.16
C LYS A 261 12.92 21.25 5.85
N GLY A 262 12.82 21.16 7.18
CA GLY A 262 11.79 21.83 7.98
C GLY A 262 10.37 21.29 7.81
N ILE A 263 10.23 20.04 7.34
CA ILE A 263 8.95 19.32 7.21
C ILE A 263 9.09 17.90 7.76
N ASP A 264 7.98 17.18 7.87
CA ASP A 264 7.95 15.75 8.12
C ASP A 264 7.52 14.96 6.87
N TYR A 265 7.55 13.63 6.92
CA TYR A 265 7.13 12.79 5.80
C TYR A 265 5.63 12.90 5.51
N PHE A 266 4.80 13.27 6.50
CA PHE A 266 3.38 13.48 6.29
C PHE A 266 3.12 14.72 5.43
N GLU A 267 3.76 15.85 5.76
CA GLU A 267 3.70 17.06 4.92
C GLU A 267 4.31 16.80 3.54
N ASN A 268 5.35 15.99 3.45
CA ASN A 268 5.91 15.57 2.16
C ASN A 268 4.87 14.85 1.29
N SER A 269 4.15 13.90 1.85
CA SER A 269 3.10 13.14 1.14
C SER A 269 1.92 14.04 0.78
N ARG A 270 1.59 15.00 1.64
CA ARG A 270 0.61 16.05 1.34
C ARG A 270 1.03 16.87 0.11
N ARG A 271 2.26 17.35 0.05
CA ARG A 271 2.79 18.10 -1.10
C ARG A 271 2.79 17.26 -2.37
N ALA A 272 3.21 16.01 -2.30
CA ALA A 272 3.15 15.08 -3.43
C ALA A 272 1.72 14.91 -3.97
N THR A 273 0.73 14.85 -3.10
CA THR A 273 -0.69 14.77 -3.48
C THR A 273 -1.14 16.02 -4.25
N TYR A 274 -0.72 17.21 -3.83
CA TYR A 274 -1.00 18.45 -4.56
C TYR A 274 -0.27 18.53 -5.90
N VAL A 275 0.98 18.07 -5.96
CA VAL A 275 1.76 17.98 -7.21
C VAL A 275 1.04 17.08 -8.22
N GLN A 276 0.54 15.94 -7.81
CA GLN A 276 -0.24 15.03 -8.65
C GLN A 276 -1.48 15.71 -9.25
N ARG A 277 -2.25 16.40 -8.40
CA ARG A 277 -3.44 17.13 -8.84
C ARG A 277 -3.08 18.27 -9.80
N GLN A 278 -2.03 19.06 -9.51
CA GLN A 278 -1.64 20.17 -10.35
C GLN A 278 -1.15 19.71 -11.72
N TYR A 279 -0.37 18.61 -11.76
CA TYR A 279 0.02 17.99 -13.03
C TYR A 279 -1.21 17.61 -13.89
N ALA A 280 -2.24 17.03 -13.27
CA ALA A 280 -3.45 16.69 -14.00
C ALA A 280 -4.24 17.94 -14.47
N ILE A 281 -4.23 19.03 -13.70
CA ILE A 281 -4.84 20.31 -14.11
C ILE A 281 -4.10 20.89 -15.31
N ASP A 282 -2.77 20.94 -15.28
CA ASP A 282 -1.94 21.47 -16.36
C ASP A 282 -1.95 20.55 -17.58
N ASN A 283 -2.12 19.26 -17.37
CA ASN A 283 -2.29 18.22 -18.39
C ASN A 283 -1.32 18.37 -19.58
N PRO A 284 0.00 18.33 -19.34
CA PRO A 284 0.99 18.67 -20.37
C PRO A 284 0.97 17.73 -21.57
N LEU A 285 0.50 16.49 -21.38
CA LEU A 285 0.39 15.48 -22.42
C LEU A 285 -1.00 15.41 -23.06
N LYS A 286 -1.95 16.25 -22.62
CA LYS A 286 -3.30 16.37 -23.18
C LYS A 286 -4.09 15.05 -23.16
N PHE A 287 -4.08 14.37 -22.02
CA PHE A 287 -4.93 13.20 -21.81
C PHE A 287 -6.38 13.61 -21.52
N ASN A 288 -7.33 12.83 -22.03
CA ASN A 288 -8.74 13.05 -21.74
C ASN A 288 -9.02 12.82 -20.26
N GLY A 289 -9.91 13.62 -19.70
CA GLY A 289 -10.37 13.50 -18.32
C GLY A 289 -9.48 14.15 -17.27
N TYR A 290 -8.17 14.33 -17.52
CA TYR A 290 -7.27 14.95 -16.55
C TYR A 290 -7.76 16.33 -16.13
N GLY A 291 -7.68 16.62 -14.83
CA GLY A 291 -8.13 17.89 -14.25
C GLY A 291 -8.17 17.88 -12.74
N SER A 292 -8.83 18.87 -12.17
CA SER A 292 -8.88 19.07 -10.70
C SER A 292 -9.53 17.93 -9.92
N HIS A 293 -10.37 17.11 -10.57
CA HIS A 293 -11.09 16.00 -9.96
C HIS A 293 -10.69 14.63 -10.52
N CYS A 294 -9.83 14.59 -11.54
CA CYS A 294 -9.37 13.36 -12.19
C CYS A 294 -7.85 13.35 -12.25
N TRP A 295 -7.25 12.73 -11.25
CA TRP A 295 -5.81 12.59 -11.03
C TRP A 295 -5.54 11.31 -10.23
N GLY A 296 -4.27 10.95 -10.04
CA GLY A 296 -3.89 9.77 -9.25
C GLY A 296 -3.04 8.79 -10.05
N LEU A 297 -1.81 9.23 -10.41
CA LEU A 297 -0.84 8.40 -11.12
C LEU A 297 -0.01 7.60 -10.13
N THR A 298 -0.03 6.28 -10.31
CA THR A 298 0.68 5.35 -9.44
C THR A 298 0.98 4.05 -10.18
N ALA A 299 1.66 3.11 -9.52
CA ALA A 299 1.76 1.74 -10.04
C ALA A 299 0.37 1.14 -10.19
N SER A 300 -0.01 0.81 -11.40
CA SER A 300 -1.33 0.29 -11.71
C SER A 300 -1.36 -0.44 -13.04
N GLU A 301 -2.35 -1.33 -13.21
CA GLU A 301 -2.66 -1.94 -14.49
C GLU A 301 -3.14 -0.88 -15.49
N GLY A 302 -2.84 -1.06 -16.75
CA GLY A 302 -3.28 -0.19 -17.83
C GLY A 302 -3.82 -0.98 -19.02
N PRO A 303 -4.30 -0.27 -20.06
CA PRO A 303 -4.91 -0.91 -21.24
C PRO A 303 -3.93 -1.56 -22.21
N GLY A 304 -2.63 -1.37 -22.01
CA GLY A 304 -1.59 -1.86 -22.92
C GLY A 304 -1.10 -3.29 -22.66
N PRO A 305 0.03 -3.69 -23.28
CA PRO A 305 0.88 -2.83 -24.09
C PRO A 305 0.29 -2.56 -25.48
N ASP A 306 0.17 -1.30 -25.88
CA ASP A 306 -0.38 -0.91 -27.16
C ASP A 306 0.19 0.45 -27.64
N THR A 307 0.16 0.69 -28.97
CA THR A 307 0.55 1.96 -29.55
C THR A 307 -0.47 2.34 -30.63
N ILE A 308 -1.34 3.27 -30.33
CA ILE A 308 -2.43 3.66 -31.21
C ILE A 308 -2.47 5.17 -31.46
N ASN A 309 -3.15 5.58 -32.53
CA ASN A 309 -3.43 6.98 -32.82
C ASN A 309 -4.77 7.37 -32.17
N VAL A 310 -4.73 8.32 -31.24
CA VAL A 310 -5.90 8.87 -30.59
C VAL A 310 -6.00 10.36 -30.95
N ALA A 311 -7.04 10.76 -31.65
CA ALA A 311 -7.27 12.13 -32.08
C ALA A 311 -6.06 12.77 -32.81
N GLY A 312 -5.36 12.01 -33.65
CA GLY A 312 -4.21 12.46 -34.43
C GLY A 312 -2.87 12.40 -33.65
N ILE A 313 -2.87 12.02 -32.40
CA ILE A 313 -1.65 11.89 -31.59
C ILE A 313 -1.32 10.40 -31.44
N LYS A 314 -0.11 9.98 -31.84
CA LYS A 314 0.41 8.63 -31.57
C LYS A 314 0.75 8.49 -30.10
N ARG A 315 0.08 7.59 -29.39
CA ARG A 315 0.21 7.37 -27.97
C ARG A 315 0.64 5.93 -27.69
N GLN A 316 1.56 5.76 -26.75
CA GLN A 316 1.91 4.48 -26.17
C GLN A 316 1.10 4.30 -24.88
N PHE A 317 0.52 3.11 -24.72
CA PHE A 317 -0.18 2.68 -23.51
C PHE A 317 0.56 1.47 -22.93
N PHE A 318 0.63 1.44 -21.61
CA PHE A 318 1.34 0.41 -20.88
C PHE A 318 0.38 -0.59 -20.25
N ASP A 319 0.87 -1.77 -20.00
CA ASP A 319 0.32 -2.76 -19.08
C ASP A 319 0.56 -2.30 -17.61
N TYR A 320 0.88 -3.19 -16.70
CA TYR A 320 1.25 -2.82 -15.34
C TYR A 320 2.59 -2.09 -15.31
N VAL A 321 2.59 -0.84 -14.83
CA VAL A 321 3.80 -0.02 -14.71
C VAL A 321 3.64 1.01 -13.57
N GLY A 322 4.77 1.42 -12.99
CA GLY A 322 4.84 2.50 -12.02
C GLY A 322 4.69 3.88 -12.68
N ARG A 323 3.45 4.33 -12.91
CA ARG A 323 3.16 5.66 -13.44
C ARG A 323 3.44 6.73 -12.40
N GLY A 324 3.97 7.86 -12.82
CA GLY A 324 4.34 8.91 -11.88
C GLY A 324 4.46 10.30 -12.50
N VAL A 325 4.49 11.33 -11.65
CA VAL A 325 4.57 12.73 -12.06
C VAL A 325 5.77 13.42 -11.40
N PRO A 326 6.33 14.48 -12.01
CA PRO A 326 6.06 14.99 -13.36
C PRO A 326 6.83 14.26 -14.46
N TYR A 327 7.75 13.34 -14.11
CA TYR A 327 8.75 12.80 -15.04
C TYR A 327 8.32 11.45 -15.68
N GLY A 328 7.14 10.96 -15.33
CA GLY A 328 6.53 9.78 -15.95
C GLY A 328 7.05 8.44 -15.43
N PRO A 329 6.70 7.32 -16.07
CA PRO A 329 5.87 7.27 -17.28
C PRO A 329 4.41 7.71 -17.02
N ASP A 330 3.73 8.20 -18.06
CA ASP A 330 2.33 8.57 -18.05
C ASP A 330 1.69 8.23 -19.40
N ASP A 331 0.57 7.50 -19.37
CA ASP A 331 -0.22 7.10 -20.54
C ASP A 331 -1.71 7.48 -20.43
N GLY A 332 -2.05 8.30 -19.44
CA GLY A 332 -3.43 8.71 -19.18
C GLY A 332 -4.20 7.77 -18.26
N THR A 333 -3.55 6.77 -17.64
CA THR A 333 -4.19 5.84 -16.71
C THR A 333 -4.22 6.40 -15.29
N ILE A 334 -5.40 6.41 -14.68
CA ILE A 334 -5.70 6.91 -13.33
C ILE A 334 -6.09 5.76 -12.43
N ALA A 335 -5.60 5.77 -11.19
CA ALA A 335 -5.91 4.80 -10.15
C ALA A 335 -6.74 5.46 -9.02
N PRO A 336 -8.06 5.22 -8.95
CA PRO A 336 -8.93 5.87 -7.97
C PRO A 336 -8.63 5.44 -6.53
N TRP A 337 -8.11 4.24 -6.33
CA TRP A 337 -7.67 3.78 -5.01
C TRP A 337 -6.50 4.62 -4.45
N ALA A 338 -5.57 5.09 -5.31
CA ALA A 338 -4.47 5.95 -4.87
C ALA A 338 -4.97 7.36 -4.48
N VAL A 339 -6.07 7.82 -5.09
CA VAL A 339 -6.78 9.02 -4.63
C VAL A 339 -7.36 8.79 -3.24
N ALA A 340 -8.08 7.68 -3.02
CA ALA A 340 -8.63 7.33 -1.71
C ALA A 340 -7.53 7.19 -0.64
N ALA A 341 -6.40 6.56 -0.97
CA ALA A 341 -5.26 6.41 -0.07
C ALA A 341 -4.55 7.74 0.26
N SER A 342 -4.81 8.81 -0.50
CA SER A 342 -4.33 10.17 -0.19
C SER A 342 -5.23 10.93 0.82
N LEU A 343 -6.34 10.35 1.23
CA LEU A 343 -7.35 11.03 2.07
C LEU A 343 -6.78 11.65 3.37
N PRO A 344 -5.88 10.98 4.13
CA PRO A 344 -5.33 11.58 5.33
C PRO A 344 -4.49 12.84 5.07
N PHE A 345 -3.88 12.93 3.90
CA PHE A 345 -2.93 14.02 3.58
C PHE A 345 -3.62 15.30 3.10
N ALA A 346 -4.66 15.17 2.25
CA ALA A 346 -5.28 16.31 1.58
C ALA A 346 -6.78 16.08 1.34
N PRO A 347 -7.61 15.91 2.39
CA PRO A 347 -9.03 15.58 2.25
C PRO A 347 -9.79 16.60 1.39
N GLU A 348 -9.39 17.86 1.43
CA GLU A 348 -10.03 18.97 0.70
C GLU A 348 -9.95 18.84 -0.84
N ILE A 349 -8.99 18.10 -1.36
CA ILE A 349 -8.86 17.81 -2.80
C ILE A 349 -9.21 16.37 -3.13
N VAL A 350 -9.15 15.47 -2.16
CA VAL A 350 -9.48 14.05 -2.34
C VAL A 350 -10.99 13.84 -2.41
N PHE A 351 -11.78 14.44 -1.51
CA PHE A 351 -13.24 14.28 -1.53
C PHE A 351 -13.87 14.67 -2.87
N PRO A 352 -13.55 15.82 -3.50
CA PRO A 352 -14.08 16.14 -4.82
C PRO A 352 -13.67 15.14 -5.91
N ALA A 353 -12.48 14.55 -5.81
CA ALA A 353 -12.02 13.54 -6.76
C ALA A 353 -12.72 12.18 -6.56
N LEU A 354 -12.97 11.78 -5.31
CA LEU A 354 -13.78 10.59 -5.01
C LEU A 354 -15.23 10.77 -5.46
N ASP A 355 -15.84 11.92 -5.20
CA ASP A 355 -17.19 12.26 -5.66
C ASP A 355 -17.30 12.12 -7.19
N TYR A 356 -16.34 12.66 -7.93
CA TYR A 356 -16.23 12.53 -9.37
C TYR A 356 -16.13 11.07 -9.83
N CYS A 357 -15.27 10.28 -9.19
CA CYS A 357 -15.12 8.86 -9.53
C CYS A 357 -16.37 8.03 -9.23
N ILE A 358 -17.09 8.35 -8.16
CA ILE A 358 -18.29 7.61 -7.73
C ILE A 358 -19.52 8.03 -8.55
N HIS A 359 -19.77 9.33 -8.72
CA HIS A 359 -21.04 9.84 -9.25
C HIS A 359 -21.00 10.21 -10.73
N ASP A 360 -19.88 10.79 -11.20
CA ASP A 360 -19.77 11.21 -12.61
C ASP A 360 -19.28 10.06 -13.50
N ILE A 361 -18.17 9.40 -13.11
CA ILE A 361 -17.60 8.27 -13.86
C ILE A 361 -18.27 6.93 -13.49
N LYS A 362 -18.85 6.82 -12.29
CA LYS A 362 -19.57 5.65 -11.78
C LYS A 362 -18.70 4.38 -11.65
N LEU A 363 -17.46 4.55 -11.24
CA LEU A 363 -16.49 3.46 -11.12
C LEU A 363 -16.83 2.43 -10.04
N THR A 364 -17.80 2.71 -9.16
CA THR A 364 -18.29 1.78 -8.14
C THR A 364 -19.59 1.08 -8.53
N GLU A 365 -20.26 1.50 -9.62
CA GLU A 365 -21.51 0.89 -10.07
C GLU A 365 -21.28 -0.57 -10.48
N SER A 366 -22.13 -1.47 -9.96
CA SER A 366 -22.09 -2.92 -10.25
C SER A 366 -20.77 -3.60 -9.85
N ASN A 367 -19.95 -2.95 -9.05
CA ASN A 367 -18.71 -3.51 -8.53
C ASN A 367 -18.89 -4.05 -7.11
N ARG A 368 -18.39 -5.28 -6.87
CA ARG A 368 -18.51 -5.96 -5.58
C ARG A 368 -17.56 -5.36 -4.53
N TYR A 369 -16.40 -4.85 -4.95
CA TYR A 369 -15.28 -4.46 -4.09
C TYR A 369 -14.93 -2.98 -4.16
N GLY A 370 -15.84 -2.11 -4.55
CA GLY A 370 -15.56 -0.68 -4.67
C GLY A 370 -14.92 -0.32 -6.02
N PHE A 371 -13.77 0.34 -6.00
CA PHE A 371 -13.12 0.75 -7.23
C PHE A 371 -12.41 -0.40 -7.95
N LYS A 372 -12.51 -0.42 -9.29
CA LYS A 372 -11.58 -1.17 -10.12
C LYS A 372 -10.16 -0.60 -10.00
N ALA A 373 -9.16 -1.40 -10.36
CA ALA A 373 -7.76 -1.03 -10.19
C ALA A 373 -7.39 0.32 -10.83
N SER A 374 -7.92 0.59 -12.02
CA SER A 374 -7.62 1.81 -12.78
C SER A 374 -8.59 2.02 -13.93
N PHE A 375 -8.52 3.20 -14.53
CA PHE A 375 -9.25 3.54 -15.75
C PHE A 375 -8.43 4.50 -16.62
N ASN A 376 -8.71 4.54 -17.92
CA ASN A 376 -8.03 5.42 -18.86
C ASN A 376 -9.04 6.06 -19.82
N PRO A 377 -9.40 7.33 -19.60
CA PRO A 377 -10.37 8.02 -20.46
C PRO A 377 -9.87 8.33 -21.89
N THR A 378 -8.57 8.23 -22.10
CA THR A 378 -7.94 8.48 -23.41
C THR A 378 -7.92 7.24 -24.28
N TYR A 379 -7.82 6.04 -23.69
CA TYR A 379 -7.81 4.79 -24.42
C TYR A 379 -9.23 4.44 -24.91
N PRO A 380 -9.44 4.16 -26.21
CA PRO A 380 -10.75 3.81 -26.72
C PRO A 380 -11.28 2.52 -26.09
N ALA A 381 -12.47 2.57 -25.50
CA ALA A 381 -13.07 1.38 -24.91
C ALA A 381 -13.59 0.42 -25.98
N ALA A 382 -13.07 -0.79 -26.01
CA ALA A 382 -13.68 -1.88 -26.77
C ALA A 382 -15.07 -2.27 -26.23
N SER A 383 -15.35 -1.98 -24.96
CA SER A 383 -16.58 -2.30 -24.25
C SER A 383 -17.67 -1.22 -24.32
N GLY A 384 -17.39 -0.07 -25.01
CA GLY A 384 -18.35 1.05 -25.08
C GLY A 384 -18.56 1.78 -23.75
N HIS A 385 -17.67 1.61 -22.75
CA HIS A 385 -17.74 2.40 -21.52
C HIS A 385 -17.59 3.89 -21.86
N PRO A 386 -18.49 4.79 -21.40
CA PRO A 386 -18.51 6.19 -21.82
C PRO A 386 -17.25 6.97 -21.43
N HIS A 387 -16.49 6.48 -20.48
CA HIS A 387 -15.27 7.11 -19.95
C HIS A 387 -13.99 6.36 -20.34
N GLY A 388 -13.95 5.68 -21.48
CA GLY A 388 -12.78 4.97 -21.99
C GLY A 388 -12.61 3.57 -21.39
N TRP A 389 -11.37 3.12 -21.26
CA TRP A 389 -11.06 1.81 -20.69
C TRP A 389 -11.14 1.82 -19.16
N VAL A 390 -11.67 0.74 -18.60
CA VAL A 390 -11.69 0.47 -17.15
C VAL A 390 -11.11 -0.91 -16.93
N SER A 391 -10.17 -1.04 -15.96
CA SER A 391 -9.60 -2.34 -15.60
C SER A 391 -10.71 -3.34 -15.24
N PRO A 392 -10.65 -4.58 -15.74
CA PRO A 392 -11.63 -5.59 -15.36
C PRO A 392 -11.42 -6.13 -13.92
N TRP A 393 -10.28 -5.81 -13.29
CA TRP A 393 -9.82 -6.45 -12.06
C TRP A 393 -9.87 -5.56 -10.82
N HIS A 394 -9.98 -6.22 -9.66
CA HIS A 394 -9.64 -5.67 -8.34
C HIS A 394 -8.35 -6.31 -7.85
N PHE A 395 -7.55 -5.57 -7.09
CA PHE A 395 -6.29 -6.05 -6.51
C PHE A 395 -6.33 -5.94 -4.99
N GLY A 396 -5.88 -6.99 -4.29
CA GLY A 396 -5.86 -6.99 -2.83
C GLY A 396 -5.00 -5.87 -2.24
N LEU A 397 -3.89 -5.51 -2.91
CA LEU A 397 -3.05 -4.39 -2.51
C LEU A 397 -3.81 -3.05 -2.56
N ASN A 398 -4.61 -2.82 -3.59
CA ASN A 398 -5.36 -1.57 -3.79
C ASN A 398 -6.49 -1.43 -2.77
N GLU A 399 -7.24 -2.53 -2.57
CA GLU A 399 -8.35 -2.56 -1.62
C GLU A 399 -7.83 -2.39 -0.19
N GLY A 400 -6.69 -3.01 0.14
CA GLY A 400 -6.06 -2.84 1.44
C GLY A 400 -5.64 -1.41 1.73
N GLN A 401 -4.96 -0.75 0.80
CA GLN A 401 -4.59 0.66 0.97
C GLN A 401 -5.81 1.56 1.13
N THR A 402 -6.87 1.32 0.35
CA THR A 402 -8.14 2.06 0.44
C THR A 402 -8.73 1.94 1.85
N ILE A 403 -8.89 0.71 2.38
CA ILE A 403 -9.47 0.47 3.71
C ILE A 403 -8.65 1.14 4.80
N LEU A 404 -7.34 0.91 4.78
CA LEU A 404 -6.46 1.27 5.88
C LEU A 404 -6.22 2.78 5.94
N MET A 405 -6.10 3.45 4.80
CA MET A 405 -5.92 4.91 4.77
C MET A 405 -7.23 5.65 5.05
N ILE A 406 -8.39 5.14 4.62
CA ILE A 406 -9.69 5.67 5.07
C ILE A 406 -9.80 5.55 6.59
N GLU A 407 -9.39 4.41 7.18
CA GLU A 407 -9.44 4.23 8.63
C GLU A 407 -8.51 5.20 9.37
N ASN A 408 -7.29 5.38 8.87
CA ASN A 408 -6.36 6.34 9.43
C ASN A 408 -6.89 7.79 9.37
N TYR A 409 -7.62 8.14 8.31
CA TYR A 409 -8.31 9.43 8.23
C TYR A 409 -9.46 9.54 9.25
N ARG A 410 -10.29 8.49 9.39
CA ARG A 410 -11.51 8.52 10.22
C ARG A 410 -11.21 8.48 11.72
N SER A 411 -10.28 7.63 12.16
CA SER A 411 -10.03 7.39 13.57
C SER A 411 -8.56 7.43 14.00
N GLY A 412 -7.64 7.19 13.06
CA GLY A 412 -6.22 6.98 13.37
C GLY A 412 -5.93 5.67 14.10
N LEU A 413 -6.84 4.68 14.04
CA LEU A 413 -6.73 3.39 14.74
C LEU A 413 -5.38 2.73 14.54
N LEU A 414 -4.96 2.58 13.27
CA LEU A 414 -3.72 1.87 12.93
C LEU A 414 -2.50 2.62 13.49
N TRP A 415 -2.50 3.93 13.39
CA TRP A 415 -1.45 4.77 13.97
C TRP A 415 -1.38 4.66 15.48
N GLN A 416 -2.53 4.65 16.17
CA GLN A 416 -2.58 4.48 17.62
C GLN A 416 -2.01 3.14 18.06
N LEU A 417 -2.33 2.06 17.34
CA LEU A 417 -1.78 0.73 17.60
C LEU A 417 -0.26 0.68 17.38
N MET A 418 0.19 1.16 16.23
CA MET A 418 1.60 1.02 15.85
C MET A 418 2.55 1.99 16.56
N ARG A 419 2.08 3.10 17.12
CA ARG A 419 2.85 3.94 18.06
C ARG A 419 3.27 3.16 19.32
N ASN A 420 2.55 2.11 19.68
CA ASN A 420 2.85 1.23 20.80
C ASN A 420 3.64 -0.02 20.39
N CYS A 421 3.91 -0.24 19.11
CA CYS A 421 4.70 -1.37 18.64
C CYS A 421 6.19 -1.13 18.94
N PRO A 422 6.82 -1.92 19.84
CA PRO A 422 8.19 -1.65 20.28
C PRO A 422 9.21 -1.72 19.14
N TYR A 423 8.94 -2.50 18.11
CA TYR A 423 9.81 -2.68 16.98
C TYR A 423 9.79 -1.45 16.04
N ILE A 424 8.62 -0.87 15.79
CA ILE A 424 8.50 0.38 15.02
C ILE A 424 9.18 1.53 15.79
N VAL A 425 8.90 1.66 17.09
CA VAL A 425 9.51 2.70 17.93
C VAL A 425 11.04 2.58 17.97
N SER A 426 11.56 1.35 18.15
CA SER A 426 13.00 1.09 18.12
C SER A 426 13.61 1.43 16.76
N GLY A 427 12.96 1.02 15.66
CA GLY A 427 13.44 1.29 14.30
C GLY A 427 13.50 2.77 13.99
N LEU A 428 12.44 3.53 14.32
CA LEU A 428 12.39 4.98 14.14
C LEU A 428 13.52 5.69 14.92
N ARG A 429 13.73 5.32 16.20
CA ARG A 429 14.79 5.91 17.01
C ARG A 429 16.18 5.61 16.43
N ARG A 430 16.43 4.39 15.97
CA ARG A 430 17.68 3.98 15.35
C ARG A 430 17.90 4.60 13.98
N ALA A 431 16.84 4.94 13.25
CA ALA A 431 16.89 5.76 12.02
C ALA A 431 17.12 7.26 12.32
N GLY A 432 17.20 7.68 13.59
CA GLY A 432 17.42 9.05 13.99
C GLY A 432 16.17 9.94 13.97
N PHE A 433 14.97 9.35 13.99
CA PHE A 433 13.75 10.12 14.16
C PHE A 433 13.63 10.65 15.58
N THR A 434 13.12 11.87 15.68
CA THR A 434 12.84 12.58 16.94
C THR A 434 11.62 13.48 16.78
N GLY A 435 11.05 13.91 17.91
CA GLY A 435 9.92 14.85 17.95
C GLY A 435 8.55 14.18 18.06
N GLY A 436 7.49 14.97 18.03
CA GLY A 436 6.11 14.50 18.05
C GLY A 436 5.79 13.53 19.18
N TRP A 437 5.27 12.37 18.81
CA TRP A 437 4.85 11.29 19.72
C TRP A 437 6.00 10.30 20.08
N LEU A 438 7.16 10.39 19.45
CA LEU A 438 8.28 9.47 19.58
C LEU A 438 9.22 9.86 20.75
#